data_7d461d123923b957b63385b76afff21d
#
_entry.id   7d461d123923b957b63385b76afff21d
#
_cell.length_a   1.000
_cell.length_b   1.000
_cell.length_c   1.000
_cell.angle_alpha   90.00
_cell.angle_beta   90.00
_cell.angle_gamma   90.00
#
_symmetry.space_group_name_H-M   'P 1'
#
loop_
_entity.id
_entity.type
_entity.pdbx_description
1 polymer ?
#
loop_
_entity_poly.entity_id
_entity_poly.type
_entity_poly.pdbx_seq_one_letter_code
_entity_poly.pdbx_strand_id
1 'polypeptide(L)'
;MKAISVPLKLINLQDDGFHLLMEVVVFKEKHLAVLDTGASRSVFDKSLIEQHLAETLKVSDEINAATLFTTTTTIQATIPLLKIGTLKIRDYETVAFDLQSVSDTYQQFGHPPIIGIIGGDILIQYSAVIDYKKLRLRLYKQK
;
A
#
# COMPACT_ATOMS: atom_id res chain seq x y z
N MET A 1 20.58 -12.37 8.47
CA MET A 1 19.22 -11.88 8.72
C MET A 1 18.21 -12.81 8.09
N LYS A 2 17.15 -13.09 8.80
CA LYS A 2 16.07 -13.88 8.24
C LYS A 2 15.26 -13.04 7.27
N ALA A 3 14.97 -13.61 6.12
CA ALA A 3 14.05 -13.00 5.18
C ALA A 3 12.61 -13.22 5.63
N ILE A 4 11.80 -12.20 5.47
CA ILE A 4 10.35 -12.32 5.60
C ILE A 4 9.85 -12.60 4.20
N SER A 5 9.21 -13.76 4.01
CA SER A 5 8.75 -14.19 2.69
C SER A 5 7.25 -13.98 2.58
N VAL A 6 6.85 -13.26 1.53
CA VAL A 6 5.45 -12.87 1.29
C VAL A 6 5.03 -13.45 -0.06
N PRO A 7 3.89 -14.18 -0.10
CA PRO A 7 3.41 -14.69 -1.39
C PRO A 7 2.98 -13.54 -2.31
N LEU A 8 3.26 -13.70 -3.59
CA LEU A 8 2.81 -12.78 -4.62
C LEU A 8 1.79 -13.48 -5.51
N LYS A 9 0.80 -12.73 -5.94
CA LYS A 9 -0.19 -13.19 -6.89
C LYS A 9 0.08 -12.53 -8.24
N LEU A 10 0.43 -13.34 -9.23
CA LEU A 10 0.63 -12.85 -10.59
C LEU A 10 -0.72 -12.84 -11.30
N ILE A 11 -1.11 -11.68 -11.80
CA ILE A 11 -2.34 -11.53 -12.53
C ILE A 11 -2.06 -11.01 -13.93
N ASN A 12 -2.91 -11.39 -14.87
CA ASN A 12 -2.84 -10.94 -16.25
C ASN A 12 -4.00 -9.99 -16.50
N LEU A 13 -3.69 -8.71 -16.78
CA LEU A 13 -4.68 -7.70 -17.13
C LEU A 13 -4.77 -7.53 -18.65
N GLN A 14 -4.52 -8.60 -19.39
CA GLN A 14 -4.62 -8.66 -20.85
C GLN A 14 -3.76 -7.58 -21.51
N ASP A 15 -4.36 -6.54 -22.08
CA ASP A 15 -3.61 -5.51 -22.81
C ASP A 15 -2.63 -4.74 -21.93
N ASP A 16 -2.87 -4.71 -20.63
CA ASP A 16 -2.02 -4.00 -19.68
C ASP A 16 -0.91 -4.89 -19.12
N GLY A 17 -0.86 -6.16 -19.49
CA GLY A 17 0.20 -7.07 -19.13
C GLY A 17 0.04 -7.72 -17.76
N PHE A 18 1.16 -8.14 -17.19
CA PHE A 18 1.18 -8.88 -15.93
C PHE A 18 1.49 -7.95 -14.76
N HIS A 19 0.76 -8.13 -13.67
CA HIS A 19 0.92 -7.36 -12.45
C HIS A 19 1.09 -8.29 -11.26
N LEU A 20 1.80 -7.83 -10.25
CA LEU A 20 1.98 -8.55 -8.99
C LEU A 20 1.15 -7.91 -7.90
N LEU A 21 0.36 -8.73 -7.23
CA LEU A 21 -0.43 -8.30 -6.07
C LEU A 21 0.10 -9.00 -4.82
N MET A 22 -0.06 -8.34 -3.69
CA MET A 22 0.35 -8.87 -2.40
C MET A 22 -0.67 -8.52 -1.33
N GLU A 23 -0.73 -9.35 -0.30
CA GLU A 23 -1.58 -9.08 0.85
C GLU A 23 -0.85 -8.15 1.82
N VAL A 24 -1.58 -7.18 2.32
CA VAL A 24 -1.12 -6.31 3.41
C VAL A 24 -2.19 -6.28 4.49
N VAL A 25 -1.81 -6.01 5.72
CA VAL A 25 -2.75 -5.82 6.82
C VAL A 25 -2.67 -4.38 7.27
N VAL A 26 -3.78 -3.68 7.18
CA VAL A 26 -3.91 -2.27 7.55
C VAL A 26 -5.17 -2.15 8.38
N PHE A 27 -5.10 -1.45 9.50
CA PHE A 27 -6.22 -1.32 10.43
C PHE A 27 -6.81 -2.68 10.84
N LYS A 28 -5.91 -3.65 11.05
CA LYS A 28 -6.24 -5.02 11.49
C LYS A 28 -7.03 -5.84 10.47
N GLU A 29 -7.15 -5.36 9.23
CA GLU A 29 -7.85 -6.06 8.16
C GLU A 29 -6.92 -6.37 7.01
N LYS A 30 -7.15 -7.53 6.37
CA LYS A 30 -6.39 -7.96 5.20
C LYS A 30 -6.91 -7.27 3.95
N HIS A 31 -5.98 -6.77 3.15
CA HIS A 31 -6.28 -6.10 1.89
C HIS A 31 -5.27 -6.51 0.83
N LEU A 32 -5.56 -6.18 -0.43
CA LEU A 32 -4.63 -6.38 -1.53
C LEU A 32 -4.00 -5.05 -1.93
N ALA A 33 -2.71 -5.11 -2.24
CA ALA A 33 -1.96 -3.98 -2.76
C ALA A 33 -1.20 -4.42 -4.01
N VAL A 34 -0.94 -3.46 -4.88
CA VAL A 34 -0.10 -3.69 -6.07
C VAL A 34 1.35 -3.53 -5.65
N LEU A 35 2.20 -4.47 -6.06
CA LEU A 35 3.65 -4.34 -5.92
C LEU A 35 4.16 -3.61 -7.15
N ASP A 36 4.65 -2.38 -6.98
CA ASP A 36 5.02 -1.52 -8.10
C ASP A 36 6.38 -0.87 -7.86
N THR A 37 7.41 -1.44 -8.49
CA THR A 37 8.77 -0.91 -8.38
C THR A 37 8.92 0.46 -9.05
N GLY A 38 8.00 0.81 -9.94
CA GLY A 38 8.00 2.12 -10.59
C GLY A 38 7.43 3.23 -9.75
N ALA A 39 6.73 2.90 -8.66
CA ALA A 39 6.24 3.90 -7.72
C ALA A 39 7.35 4.25 -6.73
N SER A 40 7.72 5.52 -6.65
CA SER A 40 8.78 5.95 -5.73
C SER A 40 8.34 5.89 -4.28
N ARG A 41 7.04 6.05 -4.03
CA ARG A 41 6.46 6.00 -2.69
C ARG A 41 5.24 5.09 -2.68
N SER A 42 5.06 4.39 -1.55
CA SER A 42 3.85 3.62 -1.33
C SER A 42 2.69 4.56 -1.02
N VAL A 43 1.50 4.21 -1.51
CA VAL A 43 0.29 5.00 -1.28
C VAL A 43 -0.84 4.07 -0.85
N PHE A 44 -1.79 4.62 -0.11
CA PHE A 44 -2.95 3.87 0.35
C PHE A 44 -4.23 4.62 0.02
N ASP A 45 -5.32 3.88 -0.14
CA ASP A 45 -6.58 4.44 -0.57
C ASP A 45 -7.12 5.45 0.45
N LYS A 46 -7.45 6.64 -0.05
CA LYS A 46 -7.93 7.75 0.75
C LYS A 46 -9.18 7.40 1.54
N SER A 47 -10.14 6.71 0.91
CA SER A 47 -11.39 6.33 1.58
C SER A 47 -11.14 5.40 2.76
N LEU A 48 -10.22 4.45 2.60
CA LEU A 48 -9.86 3.54 3.68
C LEU A 48 -9.26 4.30 4.86
N ILE A 49 -8.33 5.22 4.57
CA ILE A 49 -7.69 6.03 5.60
C ILE A 49 -8.71 6.89 6.34
N GLU A 50 -9.57 7.58 5.60
CA GLU A 50 -10.58 8.46 6.19
C GLU A 50 -11.55 7.69 7.08
N GLN A 51 -11.95 6.50 6.64
CA GLN A 51 -12.87 5.65 7.40
C GLN A 51 -12.32 5.28 8.77
N HIS A 52 -11.02 5.00 8.86
CA HIS A 52 -10.41 4.51 10.10
C HIS A 52 -9.80 5.60 10.96
N LEU A 53 -9.47 6.75 10.39
CA LEU A 53 -8.84 7.85 11.09
C LEU A 53 -9.75 9.07 11.22
N ALA A 54 -11.06 8.90 11.03
CA ALA A 54 -12.01 9.99 11.03
C ALA A 54 -11.94 10.84 12.31
N GLU A 55 -11.84 10.20 13.46
CA GLU A 55 -11.74 10.91 14.74
C GLU A 55 -10.43 11.70 14.85
N THR A 56 -9.35 11.10 14.44
CA THR A 56 -8.04 11.76 14.42
C THR A 56 -8.05 12.94 13.47
N LEU A 57 -8.68 12.78 12.29
CA LEU A 57 -8.80 13.85 11.31
C LEU A 57 -9.63 15.01 11.84
N LYS A 58 -10.67 14.75 12.60
CA LYS A 58 -11.50 15.79 13.21
C LYS A 58 -10.72 16.63 14.21
N VAL A 59 -9.88 16.00 15.00
CA VAL A 59 -9.04 16.70 15.98
C VAL A 59 -8.00 17.55 15.28
N SER A 60 -7.61 17.17 14.06
CA SER A 60 -6.56 17.83 13.29
C SER A 60 -7.11 18.65 12.13
N ASP A 61 -8.33 19.15 12.21
CA ASP A 61 -8.98 19.89 11.13
C ASP A 61 -8.13 21.04 10.59
N GLU A 62 -7.50 21.80 11.46
CA GLU A 62 -6.67 22.92 11.04
C GLU A 62 -5.46 22.47 10.21
N ILE A 63 -4.84 21.38 10.63
CA ILE A 63 -3.70 20.79 9.91
C ILE A 63 -4.18 20.24 8.57
N ASN A 64 -5.33 19.60 8.55
CA ASN A 64 -5.91 19.08 7.32
C ASN A 64 -6.26 20.19 6.34
N ALA A 65 -6.80 21.29 6.83
CA ALA A 65 -7.11 22.42 5.98
C ALA A 65 -5.84 22.98 5.34
N ALA A 66 -4.76 23.12 6.12
CA ALA A 66 -3.48 23.57 5.60
C ALA A 66 -2.92 22.62 4.53
N THR A 67 -3.07 21.31 4.75
CA THR A 67 -2.62 20.29 3.81
C THR A 67 -3.41 20.35 2.52
N LEU A 68 -4.70 20.63 2.58
CA LEU A 68 -5.56 20.71 1.41
C LEU A 68 -5.16 21.82 0.44
N PHE A 69 -4.49 22.85 0.91
CA PHE A 69 -4.02 23.92 0.03
C PHE A 69 -2.84 23.52 -0.84
N THR A 70 -2.13 22.45 -0.47
CA THR A 70 -0.95 22.04 -1.21
C THR A 70 -1.29 21.06 -2.33
N THR A 71 -2.31 20.23 -2.15
CA THR A 71 -2.79 19.32 -3.19
C THR A 71 -4.28 19.11 -3.07
N THR A 72 -4.94 18.88 -4.19
CA THR A 72 -6.38 18.65 -4.23
C THR A 72 -6.74 17.17 -4.09
N THR A 73 -5.79 16.27 -4.27
CA THR A 73 -6.06 14.84 -4.42
C THR A 73 -5.35 13.96 -3.40
N THR A 74 -4.34 14.49 -2.72
CA THR A 74 -3.56 13.69 -1.78
C THR A 74 -3.63 14.28 -0.37
N ILE A 75 -3.65 13.39 0.61
CA ILE A 75 -3.49 13.77 2.02
C ILE A 75 -2.38 12.94 2.62
N GLN A 76 -1.73 13.49 3.64
CA GLN A 76 -0.74 12.73 4.40
C GLN A 76 -1.43 12.12 5.62
N ALA A 77 -1.03 10.90 5.95
CA ALA A 77 -1.60 10.18 7.08
C ALA A 77 -0.55 9.27 7.69
N THR A 78 -0.76 8.93 8.95
CA THR A 78 0.07 7.94 9.64
C THR A 78 -0.76 6.71 9.91
N ILE A 79 -0.33 5.58 9.36
CA ILE A 79 -0.96 4.28 9.63
C ILE A 79 -0.29 3.73 10.88
N PRO A 80 -1.05 3.48 11.97
CA PRO A 80 -0.44 3.02 13.22
C PRO A 80 0.34 1.73 13.09
N LEU A 81 -0.14 0.80 12.28
CA LEU A 81 0.53 -0.47 12.05
C LEU A 81 0.20 -0.99 10.65
N LEU A 82 1.24 -1.11 9.84
CA LEU A 82 1.18 -1.76 8.54
C LEU A 82 1.92 -3.09 8.68
N LYS A 83 1.26 -4.19 8.33
CA LYS A 83 1.89 -5.51 8.35
C LYS A 83 2.02 -6.06 6.94
N ILE A 84 3.19 -6.58 6.63
CA ILE A 84 3.48 -7.27 5.38
C ILE A 84 4.08 -8.62 5.79
N GLY A 85 3.26 -9.68 5.70
CA GLY A 85 3.63 -10.96 6.30
C GLY A 85 3.83 -10.77 7.81
N THR A 86 4.98 -11.17 8.32
CA THR A 86 5.33 -10.98 9.74
C THR A 86 6.05 -9.67 10.00
N LEU A 87 6.35 -8.90 8.96
CA LEU A 87 6.97 -7.58 9.12
C LEU A 87 5.95 -6.60 9.66
N LYS A 88 6.29 -5.92 10.75
CA LYS A 88 5.47 -4.89 11.36
C LYS A 88 6.14 -3.54 11.16
N ILE A 89 5.44 -2.63 10.50
CA ILE A 89 5.91 -1.27 10.29
C ILE A 89 5.00 -0.36 11.11
N ARG A 90 5.54 0.21 12.19
CA ARG A 90 4.76 1.06 13.09
C ARG A 90 4.84 2.51 12.67
N ASP A 91 3.74 3.22 12.87
CA ASP A 91 3.63 4.65 12.61
C ASP A 91 4.13 5.00 11.21
N TYR A 92 3.62 4.25 10.23
CA TYR A 92 4.04 4.40 8.84
C TYR A 92 3.40 5.66 8.25
N GLU A 93 4.24 6.61 7.85
CA GLU A 93 3.78 7.81 7.19
C GLU A 93 3.57 7.54 5.71
N THR A 94 2.36 7.78 5.26
CA THR A 94 1.97 7.51 3.89
C THR A 94 1.27 8.70 3.25
N VAL A 95 1.20 8.66 1.93
CA VAL A 95 0.33 9.52 1.15
C VAL A 95 -0.95 8.74 0.88
N ALA A 96 -2.08 9.34 1.18
CA ALA A 96 -3.38 8.78 0.85
C ALA A 96 -3.85 9.35 -0.48
N PHE A 97 -4.31 8.49 -1.35
CA PHE A 97 -4.69 8.80 -2.72
C PHE A 97 -6.01 8.10 -3.02
N ASP A 98 -6.83 8.71 -3.88
CA ASP A 98 -8.05 8.03 -4.32
C ASP A 98 -7.66 6.96 -5.34
N LEU A 99 -7.75 5.69 -4.93
CA LEU A 99 -7.39 4.56 -5.77
C LEU A 99 -8.59 3.88 -6.42
N GLN A 100 -9.76 4.54 -6.42
CA GLN A 100 -10.98 3.93 -6.94
C GLN A 100 -10.83 3.51 -8.40
N SER A 101 -10.27 4.36 -9.25
CA SER A 101 -10.09 4.03 -10.66
C SER A 101 -9.10 2.87 -10.86
N VAL A 102 -8.05 2.82 -10.05
CA VAL A 102 -7.10 1.72 -10.07
C VAL A 102 -7.80 0.43 -9.65
N SER A 103 -8.51 0.48 -8.53
CA SER A 103 -9.24 -0.68 -8.02
C SER A 103 -10.29 -1.19 -9.02
N ASP A 104 -11.01 -0.28 -9.67
CA ASP A 104 -12.01 -0.65 -10.68
C ASP A 104 -11.39 -1.45 -11.81
N THR A 105 -10.20 -1.08 -12.26
CA THR A 105 -9.50 -1.81 -13.30
C THR A 105 -9.29 -3.26 -12.91
N TYR A 106 -8.83 -3.51 -11.69
CA TYR A 106 -8.61 -4.89 -11.23
C TYR A 106 -9.92 -5.63 -11.01
N GLN A 107 -10.94 -4.96 -10.51
CA GLN A 107 -12.25 -5.57 -10.29
C GLN A 107 -12.92 -6.00 -11.59
N GLN A 108 -12.69 -5.29 -12.70
CA GLN A 108 -13.20 -5.69 -14.02
C GLN A 108 -12.69 -7.07 -14.44
N PHE A 109 -11.52 -7.48 -13.95
CA PHE A 109 -10.95 -8.79 -14.25
C PHE A 109 -11.19 -9.80 -13.12
N GLY A 110 -12.15 -9.52 -12.23
CA GLY A 110 -12.57 -10.45 -11.21
C GLY A 110 -11.70 -10.49 -9.96
N HIS A 111 -10.85 -9.48 -9.75
CA HIS A 111 -9.99 -9.39 -8.57
C HIS A 111 -10.65 -8.56 -7.47
N PRO A 112 -10.30 -8.81 -6.19
CA PRO A 112 -10.79 -7.98 -5.10
C PRO A 112 -10.31 -6.52 -5.21
N PRO A 113 -10.92 -5.60 -4.46
CA PRO A 113 -10.47 -4.20 -4.45
C PRO A 113 -9.01 -4.06 -4.05
N ILE A 114 -8.35 -3.10 -4.68
CA ILE A 114 -6.97 -2.73 -4.37
C ILE A 114 -7.00 -1.50 -3.47
N ILE A 115 -6.30 -1.57 -2.34
CA ILE A 115 -6.32 -0.46 -1.38
C ILE A 115 -4.95 0.21 -1.21
N GLY A 116 -3.95 -0.28 -1.91
CA GLY A 116 -2.62 0.30 -1.77
C GLY A 116 -1.71 -0.06 -2.92
N ILE A 117 -0.62 0.67 -2.98
CA ILE A 117 0.49 0.43 -3.90
C ILE A 117 1.74 0.41 -3.05
N ILE A 118 2.48 -0.70 -3.09
CA ILE A 118 3.74 -0.82 -2.36
C ILE A 118 4.86 -0.47 -3.32
N GLY A 119 5.57 0.60 -3.02
CA GLY A 119 6.58 1.17 -3.89
C GLY A 119 7.98 1.16 -3.32
N GLY A 120 8.84 1.95 -3.96
CA GLY A 120 10.28 1.95 -3.71
C GLY A 120 10.70 2.32 -2.30
N ASP A 121 9.92 3.14 -1.61
CA ASP A 121 10.25 3.54 -0.24
C ASP A 121 10.34 2.34 0.71
N ILE A 122 9.35 1.46 0.67
CA ILE A 122 9.35 0.24 1.48
C ILE A 122 10.35 -0.77 0.92
N LEU A 123 10.37 -0.93 -0.40
CA LEU A 123 11.21 -1.95 -1.02
C LEU A 123 12.70 -1.69 -0.77
N ILE A 124 13.15 -0.44 -0.83
CA ILE A 124 14.56 -0.14 -0.56
C ILE A 124 14.88 -0.26 0.92
N GLN A 125 13.99 0.19 1.78
CA GLN A 125 14.20 0.16 3.23
C GLN A 125 14.41 -1.26 3.74
N TYR A 126 13.71 -2.23 3.18
CA TYR A 126 13.76 -3.62 3.62
C TYR A 126 14.49 -4.53 2.64
N SER A 127 15.33 -3.95 1.78
CA SER A 127 16.20 -4.68 0.85
C SER A 127 15.46 -5.77 0.08
N ALA A 128 14.36 -5.39 -0.54
CA ALA A 128 13.43 -6.32 -1.16
C ALA A 128 14.04 -7.12 -2.29
N VAL A 129 13.71 -8.40 -2.36
CA VAL A 129 14.02 -9.27 -3.49
C VAL A 129 12.71 -9.80 -4.04
N ILE A 130 12.45 -9.55 -5.32
CA ILE A 130 11.25 -10.02 -5.99
C ILE A 130 11.62 -11.25 -6.81
N ASP A 131 11.01 -12.38 -6.46
CA ASP A 131 11.28 -13.66 -7.11
C ASP A 131 10.08 -14.02 -8.00
N TYR A 132 10.21 -13.78 -9.29
CA TYR A 132 9.16 -14.09 -10.25
C TYR A 132 8.99 -15.60 -10.46
N LYS A 133 10.04 -16.37 -10.23
CA LYS A 133 9.97 -17.82 -10.42
C LYS A 133 9.13 -18.48 -9.34
N LYS A 134 9.36 -18.09 -8.09
CA LYS A 134 8.66 -18.66 -6.95
C LYS A 134 7.43 -17.84 -6.55
N LEU A 135 7.24 -16.68 -7.16
CA LEU A 135 6.21 -15.70 -6.82
C LEU A 135 6.24 -15.37 -5.33
N ARG A 136 7.41 -14.90 -4.90
CA ARG A 136 7.64 -14.48 -3.52
C ARG A 136 8.34 -13.14 -3.49
N LEU A 137 7.97 -12.33 -2.50
CA LEU A 137 8.67 -11.12 -2.12
C LEU A 137 9.42 -11.42 -0.85
N ARG A 138 10.72 -11.20 -0.84
CA ARG A 138 11.51 -11.34 0.38
C ARG A 138 11.91 -9.96 0.88
N LEU A 139 11.67 -9.72 2.15
CA LEU A 139 12.01 -8.49 2.83
C LEU A 139 12.98 -8.81 3.97
N TYR A 140 13.94 -7.93 4.21
CA TYR A 140 14.96 -8.11 5.23
C TYR A 140 14.85 -6.99 6.25
N LYS A 141 14.49 -7.38 7.47
CA LYS A 141 14.35 -6.40 8.54
C LYS A 141 15.72 -5.89 8.96
N GLN A 142 15.88 -4.58 8.98
CA GLN A 142 17.11 -3.96 9.47
C GLN A 142 17.14 -3.99 10.99
N LYS A 143 18.33 -4.09 11.54
CA LYS A 143 18.49 -4.05 12.99
C LYS A 143 18.25 -2.64 13.54
#